data_15657a6faa4b7b6ae2b0c63d59216407
#
_entry.id   15657a6faa4b7b6ae2b0c63d59216407
#
_cell.length_a   1.000
_cell.length_b   1.000
_cell.length_c   1.000
_cell.angle_alpha   90.00
_cell.angle_beta   90.00
_cell.angle_gamma   90.00
#
_symmetry.space_group_name_H-M   'P 1'
#
loop_
_entity.id
_entity.type
_entity.pdbx_description
1 polymer ?
#
loop_
_entity_poly.entity_id
_entity_poly.type
_entity_poly.pdbx_seq_one_letter_code
_entity_poly.pdbx_strand_id
1 'polypeptide(L)'
;MAQSDSTLLPQKKYAKPDDATLRRTLTAEQYAVTQHAATERPFTNEYDHEFREGIYVDVTTGEPLFSSTDKYDSGCGWPAFSKPISDKLISKHTDHSHGMTRIEVKSRTGNAHLGHVFDDGPASTGGKRYCINSASLRFIPIEEMKAKGYGEYIKLLRPMKEIYVAGGCFWGTEHYLKQIEGVTATEVGYAN
;
A
#
# COMPACT_ATOMS: atom_id res chain seq x y z
N MET A 1 -17.65 -19.33 3.03
CA MET A 1 -16.56 -18.96 2.10
C MET A 1 -16.87 -17.56 1.61
N ALA A 2 -16.26 -16.54 2.21
CA ALA A 2 -16.42 -15.16 1.76
C ALA A 2 -15.46 -14.95 0.58
N GLN A 3 -16.01 -14.79 -0.61
CA GLN A 3 -15.26 -14.32 -1.76
C GLN A 3 -14.86 -12.88 -1.48
N SER A 4 -13.55 -12.63 -1.37
CA SER A 4 -13.01 -11.30 -1.28
C SER A 4 -13.30 -10.56 -2.60
N ASP A 5 -14.19 -9.59 -2.52
CA ASP A 5 -14.59 -8.74 -3.63
C ASP A 5 -13.40 -7.83 -4.02
N SER A 6 -12.57 -8.32 -4.95
CA SER A 6 -11.38 -7.60 -5.47
C SER A 6 -11.75 -6.55 -6.53
N THR A 7 -13.03 -6.17 -6.63
CA THR A 7 -13.59 -5.46 -7.80
C THR A 7 -13.65 -3.94 -7.66
N LEU A 8 -13.08 -3.32 -6.63
CA LEU A 8 -13.37 -1.92 -6.32
C LEU A 8 -12.16 -0.97 -6.29
N LEU A 9 -11.03 -1.33 -6.89
CA LEU A 9 -9.95 -0.36 -7.09
C LEU A 9 -10.09 0.27 -8.48
N PRO A 10 -10.07 1.61 -8.58
CA PRO A 10 -10.25 2.27 -9.86
C PRO A 10 -9.10 2.00 -10.79
N GLN A 11 -9.44 1.86 -12.04
CA GLN A 11 -8.56 1.60 -13.17
C GLN A 11 -7.83 2.88 -13.63
N LYS A 12 -7.08 3.55 -12.72
CA LYS A 12 -6.15 4.58 -13.18
C LYS A 12 -5.06 3.88 -13.97
N LYS A 13 -4.86 4.25 -15.23
CA LYS A 13 -3.79 3.67 -16.05
C LYS A 13 -2.45 4.26 -15.61
N TYR A 14 -1.66 3.46 -14.95
CA TYR A 14 -0.25 3.75 -14.68
C TYR A 14 0.59 3.25 -15.85
N ALA A 15 1.68 3.91 -16.16
CA ALA A 15 2.61 3.51 -17.21
C ALA A 15 4.05 3.83 -16.79
N LYS A 16 4.99 2.99 -17.20
CA LYS A 16 6.40 3.26 -16.99
C LYS A 16 6.83 4.41 -17.89
N PRO A 17 7.43 5.49 -17.35
CA PRO A 17 8.07 6.52 -18.15
C PRO A 17 9.28 5.97 -18.94
N ASP A 18 9.70 6.66 -20.00
CA ASP A 18 10.94 6.35 -20.69
C ASP A 18 12.19 6.59 -19.81
N ASP A 19 13.30 5.98 -20.19
CA ASP A 19 14.55 6.03 -19.41
C ASP A 19 15.07 7.47 -19.20
N ALA A 20 14.95 8.32 -20.21
CA ALA A 20 15.37 9.73 -20.11
C ALA A 20 14.56 10.50 -19.06
N THR A 21 13.26 10.23 -18.99
CA THR A 21 12.39 10.79 -17.97
C THR A 21 12.72 10.26 -16.60
N LEU A 22 12.94 8.94 -16.45
CA LEU A 22 13.35 8.36 -15.17
C LEU A 22 14.66 8.96 -14.65
N ARG A 23 15.67 9.11 -15.51
CA ARG A 23 16.95 9.74 -15.13
C ARG A 23 16.81 11.20 -14.69
N ARG A 24 15.85 11.91 -15.25
CA ARG A 24 15.60 13.34 -14.90
C ARG A 24 14.79 13.49 -13.62
N THR A 25 13.87 12.56 -13.33
CA THR A 25 12.90 12.70 -12.25
C THR A 25 13.27 11.94 -10.98
N LEU A 26 14.08 10.90 -11.09
CA LEU A 26 14.53 10.10 -9.94
C LEU A 26 15.89 10.60 -9.44
N THR A 27 16.14 10.43 -8.15
CA THR A 27 17.49 10.57 -7.60
C THR A 27 18.40 9.46 -8.14
N ALA A 28 19.71 9.63 -8.04
CA ALA A 28 20.68 8.61 -8.46
C ALA A 28 20.43 7.27 -7.73
N GLU A 29 20.11 7.31 -6.43
CA GLU A 29 19.82 6.12 -5.63
C GLU A 29 18.50 5.46 -6.06
N GLN A 30 17.41 6.23 -6.22
CA GLN A 30 16.14 5.73 -6.72
C GLN A 30 16.29 5.06 -8.09
N TYR A 31 17.06 5.68 -8.98
CA TYR A 31 17.31 5.11 -10.31
C TYR A 31 18.13 3.81 -10.22
N ALA A 32 19.21 3.80 -9.41
CA ALA A 32 20.05 2.60 -9.22
C ALA A 32 19.24 1.45 -8.62
N VAL A 33 18.41 1.73 -7.60
CA VAL A 33 17.56 0.71 -6.96
C VAL A 33 16.52 0.18 -7.95
N THR A 34 15.75 1.06 -8.57
CA THR A 34 14.60 0.64 -9.39
C THR A 34 14.98 0.05 -10.74
N GLN A 35 16.08 0.53 -11.38
CA GLN A 35 16.46 0.12 -12.73
C GLN A 35 17.65 -0.86 -12.77
N HIS A 36 18.50 -0.89 -11.73
CA HIS A 36 19.69 -1.74 -11.67
C HIS A 36 19.71 -2.71 -10.48
N ALA A 37 18.59 -2.86 -9.78
CA ALA A 37 18.44 -3.75 -8.63
C ALA A 37 19.50 -3.53 -7.54
N ALA A 38 19.92 -2.29 -7.35
CA ALA A 38 20.75 -1.91 -6.21
C ALA A 38 19.94 -1.99 -4.91
N THR A 39 20.63 -2.02 -3.79
CA THR A 39 20.03 -2.02 -2.44
C THR A 39 20.54 -0.81 -1.69
N GLU A 40 19.64 -0.02 -1.11
CA GLU A 40 19.98 1.10 -0.21
C GLU A 40 20.53 0.60 1.14
N ARG A 41 21.11 1.49 1.92
CA ARG A 41 21.68 1.14 3.24
C ARG A 41 20.56 0.81 4.25
N PRO A 42 20.73 -0.24 5.07
CA PRO A 42 19.78 -0.53 6.13
C PRO A 42 19.80 0.54 7.23
N PHE A 43 18.68 0.71 7.94
CA PHE A 43 18.49 1.58 9.12
C PHE A 43 18.68 3.09 8.88
N THR A 44 18.99 3.53 7.67
CA THR A 44 19.22 4.94 7.34
C THR A 44 18.33 5.44 6.23
N ASN A 45 17.43 4.60 5.73
CA ASN A 45 16.51 4.94 4.65
C ASN A 45 15.24 5.60 5.17
N GLU A 46 14.54 6.29 4.27
CA GLU A 46 13.47 7.23 4.61
C GLU A 46 12.26 6.59 5.29
N TYR A 47 11.91 5.35 4.90
CA TYR A 47 10.63 4.75 5.30
C TYR A 47 10.77 3.55 6.24
N ASP A 48 11.95 3.20 6.73
CA ASP A 48 12.11 2.14 7.73
C ASP A 48 11.20 2.41 8.95
N HIS A 49 11.27 3.63 9.49
CA HIS A 49 10.47 4.05 10.65
C HIS A 49 9.26 4.95 10.31
N GLU A 50 8.77 4.94 9.06
CA GLU A 50 7.57 5.70 8.70
C GLU A 50 6.31 4.85 8.95
N PHE A 51 5.55 5.17 10.01
CA PHE A 51 4.35 4.43 10.42
C PHE A 51 3.06 5.27 10.42
N ARG A 52 3.08 6.48 9.85
CA ARG A 52 1.85 7.27 9.66
C ARG A 52 0.89 6.54 8.71
N GLU A 53 -0.40 6.84 8.86
CA GLU A 53 -1.42 6.31 7.94
C GLU A 53 -1.20 6.84 6.51
N GLY A 54 -1.17 5.94 5.55
CA GLY A 54 -0.98 6.29 4.15
C GLY A 54 -0.73 5.09 3.26
N ILE A 55 -0.37 5.36 2.02
CA ILE A 55 0.01 4.35 1.03
C ILE A 55 1.43 4.59 0.52
N TYR A 56 2.06 3.52 0.08
CA TYR A 56 3.35 3.52 -0.57
C TYR A 56 3.16 3.22 -2.05
N VAL A 57 3.56 4.15 -2.91
CA VAL A 57 3.44 4.04 -4.36
C VAL A 57 4.78 3.78 -5.00
N ASP A 58 4.79 3.11 -6.15
CA ASP A 58 5.98 2.96 -7.01
C ASP A 58 6.53 4.35 -7.37
N VAL A 59 7.77 4.63 -7.03
CA VAL A 59 8.40 5.93 -7.30
C VAL A 59 8.48 6.25 -8.79
N THR A 60 8.48 5.23 -9.66
CA THR A 60 8.60 5.37 -11.11
C THR A 60 7.26 5.69 -11.79
N THR A 61 6.17 5.08 -11.33
CA THR A 61 4.86 5.16 -12.00
C THR A 61 3.78 5.88 -11.18
N GLY A 62 3.98 5.96 -9.86
CA GLY A 62 2.97 6.44 -8.93
C GLY A 62 1.87 5.41 -8.62
N GLU A 63 2.01 4.15 -9.07
CA GLU A 63 1.03 3.08 -8.80
C GLU A 63 1.09 2.66 -7.32
N PRO A 64 -0.06 2.63 -6.59
CA PRO A 64 -0.10 2.18 -5.21
C PRO A 64 0.28 0.71 -5.08
N LEU A 65 1.26 0.40 -4.22
CA LEU A 65 1.77 -0.95 -4.05
C LEU A 65 1.51 -1.52 -2.66
N PHE A 66 1.71 -0.72 -1.61
CA PHE A 66 1.56 -1.16 -0.22
C PHE A 66 0.77 -0.16 0.60
N SER A 67 0.16 -0.65 1.68
CA SER A 67 -0.59 0.12 2.66
C SER A 67 0.16 0.18 4.00
N SER A 68 0.05 1.29 4.71
CA SER A 68 0.58 1.41 6.09
C SER A 68 -0.06 0.42 7.05
N THR A 69 -1.29 -0.05 6.78
CA THR A 69 -1.97 -1.07 7.60
C THR A 69 -1.29 -2.44 7.55
N ASP A 70 -0.51 -2.70 6.51
CA ASP A 70 0.22 -3.95 6.32
C ASP A 70 1.71 -3.81 6.63
N LYS A 71 2.17 -2.60 7.03
CA LYS A 71 3.54 -2.31 7.44
C LYS A 71 3.76 -2.67 8.89
N TYR A 72 4.93 -3.22 9.19
CA TYR A 72 5.35 -3.52 10.56
C TYR A 72 6.86 -3.36 10.72
N ASP A 73 7.31 -3.18 11.95
CA ASP A 73 8.73 -3.18 12.28
C ASP A 73 9.26 -4.62 12.35
N SER A 74 10.07 -4.98 11.38
CA SER A 74 10.72 -6.30 11.33
C SER A 74 12.14 -6.29 11.88
N GLY A 75 12.70 -5.12 12.22
CA GLY A 75 14.07 -4.95 12.64
C GLY A 75 15.11 -5.22 11.55
N CYS A 76 14.71 -5.37 10.28
CA CYS A 76 15.65 -5.68 9.19
C CYS A 76 16.37 -4.45 8.61
N GLY A 77 15.93 -3.25 8.97
CA GLY A 77 16.53 -1.99 8.52
C GLY A 77 15.97 -1.46 7.20
N TRP A 78 14.90 -2.04 6.71
CA TRP A 78 14.12 -1.59 5.55
C TRP A 78 12.63 -1.67 5.83
N PRO A 79 11.78 -0.89 5.12
CA PRO A 79 10.34 -1.02 5.20
C PRO A 79 9.89 -2.48 4.98
N ALA A 80 9.14 -3.03 5.92
CA ALA A 80 8.63 -4.39 5.85
C ALA A 80 7.10 -4.40 5.83
N PHE A 81 6.53 -5.17 4.89
CA PHE A 81 5.09 -5.32 4.73
C PHE A 81 4.69 -6.79 4.74
N SER A 82 3.52 -7.09 5.29
CA SER A 82 2.97 -8.46 5.31
C SER A 82 2.41 -8.88 3.93
N LYS A 83 1.92 -7.91 3.16
CA LYS A 83 1.38 -8.14 1.81
C LYS A 83 1.34 -6.85 0.99
N PRO A 84 1.28 -6.92 -0.35
CA PRO A 84 0.92 -5.79 -1.21
C PRO A 84 -0.59 -5.50 -1.14
N ILE A 85 -1.02 -4.33 -1.61
CA ILE A 85 -2.45 -3.97 -1.79
C ILE A 85 -3.15 -5.02 -2.66
N SER A 86 -2.46 -5.53 -3.68
CA SER A 86 -2.92 -6.64 -4.52
C SER A 86 -1.71 -7.37 -5.11
N ASP A 87 -1.76 -8.70 -5.18
CA ASP A 87 -0.73 -9.51 -5.86
C ASP A 87 -0.62 -9.21 -7.36
N LYS A 88 -1.66 -8.60 -7.95
CA LYS A 88 -1.65 -8.18 -9.36
C LYS A 88 -0.73 -6.99 -9.63
N LEU A 89 -0.31 -6.25 -8.61
CA LEU A 89 0.54 -5.05 -8.73
C LEU A 89 2.03 -5.37 -8.74
N ILE A 90 2.39 -6.59 -8.35
CA ILE A 90 3.78 -7.05 -8.26
C ILE A 90 4.03 -8.28 -9.10
N SER A 91 5.29 -8.53 -9.41
CA SER A 91 5.79 -9.78 -9.96
C SER A 91 6.92 -10.32 -9.10
N LYS A 92 7.06 -11.64 -9.04
CA LYS A 92 8.06 -12.35 -8.24
C LYS A 92 8.98 -13.12 -9.16
N HIS A 93 10.28 -12.98 -8.95
CA HIS A 93 11.31 -13.62 -9.78
C HIS A 93 12.35 -14.27 -8.89
N THR A 94 12.85 -15.44 -9.29
CA THR A 94 13.97 -16.06 -8.57
C THR A 94 15.24 -15.26 -8.81
N ASP A 95 15.90 -14.86 -7.73
CA ASP A 95 17.18 -14.14 -7.74
C ASP A 95 18.29 -15.03 -7.17
N HIS A 96 19.31 -15.28 -7.96
CA HIS A 96 20.50 -16.09 -7.57
C HIS A 96 21.74 -15.23 -7.33
N SER A 97 21.60 -13.91 -7.21
CA SER A 97 22.70 -13.00 -6.97
C SER A 97 23.32 -13.21 -5.58
N HIS A 98 24.55 -12.73 -5.41
CA HIS A 98 25.29 -12.75 -4.14
C HIS A 98 25.43 -14.13 -3.48
N GLY A 99 25.38 -15.22 -4.28
CA GLY A 99 25.48 -16.60 -3.76
C GLY A 99 24.27 -17.07 -2.94
N MET A 100 23.15 -16.34 -3.00
CA MET A 100 21.89 -16.66 -2.32
C MET A 100 20.80 -16.99 -3.35
N THR A 101 19.78 -17.74 -2.90
CA THR A 101 18.54 -17.90 -3.66
C THR A 101 17.42 -17.19 -2.92
N ARG A 102 16.91 -16.13 -3.51
CA ARG A 102 15.85 -15.28 -2.96
C ARG A 102 14.74 -15.08 -3.96
N ILE A 103 13.62 -14.52 -3.52
CA ILE A 103 12.52 -14.12 -4.43
C ILE A 103 12.51 -12.60 -4.52
N GLU A 104 12.95 -12.09 -5.66
CA GLU A 104 12.89 -10.67 -6.02
C GLU A 104 11.44 -10.25 -6.24
N VAL A 105 11.09 -9.06 -5.76
CA VAL A 105 9.81 -8.40 -5.97
C VAL A 105 10.01 -7.18 -6.86
N LYS A 106 9.25 -7.12 -7.97
CA LYS A 106 9.20 -5.96 -8.86
C LYS A 106 7.77 -5.43 -8.96
N SER A 107 7.63 -4.13 -9.19
CA SER A 107 6.35 -3.57 -9.61
C SER A 107 5.99 -4.11 -11.00
N ARG A 108 4.72 -4.46 -11.21
CA ARG A 108 4.32 -5.05 -12.50
C ARG A 108 4.31 -4.02 -13.62
N THR A 109 3.77 -2.84 -13.36
CA THR A 109 3.65 -1.76 -14.36
C THR A 109 5.00 -1.10 -14.64
N GLY A 110 5.76 -0.76 -13.60
CA GLY A 110 7.05 -0.09 -13.71
C GLY A 110 8.19 -1.02 -14.07
N ASN A 111 8.03 -2.33 -13.86
CA ASN A 111 9.12 -3.31 -13.86
C ASN A 111 10.32 -2.84 -13.00
N ALA A 112 10.01 -2.06 -11.96
CA ALA A 112 10.99 -1.52 -11.03
C ALA A 112 11.33 -2.55 -9.97
N HIS A 113 12.62 -2.73 -9.68
CA HIS A 113 13.05 -3.53 -8.53
C HIS A 113 12.58 -2.85 -7.25
N LEU A 114 11.89 -3.60 -6.39
CA LEU A 114 11.39 -3.11 -5.11
C LEU A 114 12.22 -3.66 -3.95
N GLY A 115 12.54 -4.94 -3.97
CA GLY A 115 13.22 -5.66 -2.91
C GLY A 115 12.99 -7.16 -3.03
N HIS A 116 12.83 -7.84 -1.89
CA HIS A 116 12.65 -9.29 -1.83
C HIS A 116 11.52 -9.68 -0.87
N VAL A 117 10.95 -10.85 -1.08
CA VAL A 117 9.97 -11.46 -0.15
C VAL A 117 10.55 -12.70 0.49
N PHE A 118 10.32 -12.84 1.81
CA PHE A 118 10.78 -13.91 2.69
C PHE A 118 9.59 -14.59 3.37
N ASP A 119 9.81 -15.81 3.87
CA ASP A 119 8.81 -16.63 4.59
C ASP A 119 8.97 -16.56 6.11
N ASP A 120 9.55 -15.49 6.62
CA ASP A 120 9.85 -15.26 8.03
C ASP A 120 9.04 -14.10 8.65
N GLY A 121 7.94 -13.72 7.99
CA GLY A 121 7.00 -12.71 8.48
C GLY A 121 6.09 -13.23 9.60
N PRO A 122 5.28 -12.34 10.23
CA PRO A 122 4.38 -12.72 11.30
C PRO A 122 3.33 -13.74 10.82
N ALA A 123 3.20 -14.87 11.51
CA ALA A 123 2.24 -15.93 11.18
C ALA A 123 0.80 -15.43 11.19
N SER A 124 0.47 -14.46 12.06
CA SER A 124 -0.85 -13.84 12.16
C SER A 124 -1.28 -13.09 10.90
N THR A 125 -0.33 -12.67 10.06
CA THR A 125 -0.56 -11.92 8.82
C THR A 125 -0.18 -12.70 7.56
N GLY A 126 -0.03 -14.04 7.67
CA GLY A 126 0.24 -14.92 6.54
C GLY A 126 1.71 -15.31 6.34
N GLY A 127 2.60 -14.99 7.30
CA GLY A 127 3.98 -15.50 7.35
C GLY A 127 4.93 -14.89 6.31
N LYS A 128 4.51 -13.91 5.51
CA LYS A 128 5.36 -13.26 4.50
C LYS A 128 5.94 -11.96 5.03
N ARG A 129 7.18 -11.67 4.65
CA ARG A 129 7.85 -10.40 4.85
C ARG A 129 8.34 -9.86 3.51
N TYR A 130 7.67 -8.83 3.02
CA TYR A 130 8.11 -8.04 1.87
C TYR A 130 9.08 -6.98 2.38
N CYS A 131 10.37 -7.20 2.17
CA CYS A 131 11.45 -6.28 2.55
C CYS A 131 11.75 -5.39 1.34
N ILE A 132 11.34 -4.12 1.41
CA ILE A 132 11.26 -3.23 0.26
C ILE A 132 12.18 -2.02 0.48
N ASN A 133 12.92 -1.61 -0.56
CA ASN A 133 13.74 -0.42 -0.52
C ASN A 133 12.86 0.85 -0.44
N SER A 134 13.13 1.76 0.47
CA SER A 134 12.50 3.08 0.53
C SER A 134 12.68 3.84 -0.78
N ALA A 135 13.86 3.75 -1.38
CA ALA A 135 14.20 4.40 -2.64
C ALA A 135 13.32 3.95 -3.83
N SER A 136 12.67 2.76 -3.75
CA SER A 136 11.74 2.29 -4.77
C SER A 136 10.31 2.80 -4.55
N LEU A 137 10.05 3.45 -3.43
CA LEU A 137 8.74 3.89 -2.98
C LEU A 137 8.65 5.42 -2.86
N ARG A 138 7.42 5.90 -2.84
CA ARG A 138 7.06 7.23 -2.34
C ARG A 138 5.87 7.09 -1.40
N PHE A 139 5.99 7.61 -0.19
CA PHE A 139 4.91 7.62 0.78
C PHE A 139 3.92 8.75 0.49
N ILE A 140 2.63 8.45 0.58
CA ILE A 140 1.53 9.42 0.46
C ILE A 140 0.73 9.35 1.74
N PRO A 141 0.85 10.33 2.65
CA PRO A 141 0.08 10.36 3.88
C PRO A 141 -1.41 10.55 3.60
N ILE A 142 -2.26 10.04 4.49
CA ILE A 142 -3.71 10.00 4.29
C ILE A 142 -4.31 11.39 4.03
N GLU A 143 -3.76 12.42 4.65
CA GLU A 143 -4.20 13.82 4.50
C GLU A 143 -4.01 14.34 3.07
N GLU A 144 -3.01 13.84 2.37
CA GLU A 144 -2.65 14.25 1.01
C GLU A 144 -3.29 13.37 -0.07
N MET A 145 -3.82 12.20 0.30
CA MET A 145 -4.29 11.19 -0.66
C MET A 145 -5.37 11.74 -1.59
N LYS A 146 -6.35 12.50 -1.08
CA LYS A 146 -7.41 13.10 -1.92
C LYS A 146 -6.83 14.10 -2.92
N ALA A 147 -5.98 15.01 -2.47
CA ALA A 147 -5.37 16.04 -3.31
C ALA A 147 -4.44 15.45 -4.38
N LYS A 148 -3.76 14.34 -4.06
CA LYS A 148 -2.85 13.62 -4.98
C LYS A 148 -3.57 12.59 -5.87
N GLY A 149 -4.89 12.45 -5.77
CA GLY A 149 -5.69 11.56 -6.62
C GLY A 149 -5.68 10.09 -6.17
N TYR A 150 -5.45 9.84 -4.87
CA TYR A 150 -5.48 8.52 -4.23
C TYR A 150 -6.64 8.36 -3.23
N GLY A 151 -7.64 9.26 -3.28
CA GLY A 151 -8.73 9.30 -2.30
C GLY A 151 -9.50 7.99 -2.11
N GLU A 152 -9.64 7.21 -3.17
CA GLU A 152 -10.31 5.91 -3.17
C GLU A 152 -9.59 4.83 -2.37
N TYR A 153 -8.27 4.97 -2.15
CA TYR A 153 -7.47 4.06 -1.32
C TYR A 153 -7.63 4.34 0.19
N ILE A 154 -8.26 5.44 0.59
CA ILE A 154 -8.54 5.76 2.00
C ILE A 154 -9.35 4.66 2.67
N LYS A 155 -10.25 4.00 1.94
CA LYS A 155 -11.04 2.87 2.45
C LYS A 155 -10.20 1.65 2.88
N LEU A 156 -8.96 1.51 2.36
CA LEU A 156 -8.03 0.46 2.79
C LEU A 156 -7.45 0.75 4.18
N LEU A 157 -7.26 2.04 4.49
CA LEU A 157 -6.71 2.51 5.76
C LEU A 157 -7.80 2.57 6.84
N ARG A 158 -8.97 3.04 6.44
CA ARG A 158 -10.13 3.23 7.32
C ARG A 158 -11.34 2.54 6.71
N PRO A 159 -11.45 1.20 6.86
CA PRO A 159 -12.60 0.48 6.34
C PRO A 159 -13.87 1.01 7.02
N MET A 160 -14.91 1.23 6.21
CA MET A 160 -16.22 1.61 6.74
C MET A 160 -16.74 0.50 7.65
N LYS A 161 -17.29 0.90 8.80
CA LYS A 161 -17.98 0.00 9.72
C LYS A 161 -19.46 0.33 9.71
N GLU A 162 -20.28 -0.69 9.69
CA GLU A 162 -21.73 -0.55 9.87
C GLU A 162 -22.07 -0.68 11.35
N ILE A 163 -22.93 0.21 11.84
CA ILE A 163 -23.46 0.18 13.18
C ILE A 163 -24.98 0.17 13.08
N TYR A 164 -25.62 -0.81 13.72
CA TYR A 164 -27.06 -0.90 13.83
C TYR A 164 -27.49 -0.28 15.14
N VAL A 165 -28.37 0.73 15.09
CA VAL A 165 -28.85 1.45 16.26
C VAL A 165 -30.38 1.33 16.32
N ALA A 166 -30.92 0.94 17.46
CA ALA A 166 -32.36 0.97 17.70
C ALA A 166 -32.76 2.26 18.42
N GLY A 167 -33.80 2.91 17.93
CA GLY A 167 -34.32 4.14 18.52
C GLY A 167 -35.85 4.23 18.40
N GLY A 168 -36.50 4.98 19.29
CA GLY A 168 -37.97 5.12 19.31
C GLY A 168 -38.54 5.88 18.13
N CYS A 169 -37.74 6.78 17.52
CA CYS A 169 -38.10 7.51 16.30
C CYS A 169 -36.92 7.47 15.34
N PHE A 170 -37.00 6.65 14.31
CA PHE A 170 -35.88 6.49 13.37
C PHE A 170 -35.59 7.76 12.53
N TRP A 171 -36.59 8.59 12.25
CA TRP A 171 -36.40 9.88 11.58
C TRP A 171 -35.51 10.85 12.38
N GLY A 172 -35.77 10.98 13.67
CA GLY A 172 -34.94 11.80 14.55
C GLY A 172 -33.56 11.22 14.76
N THR A 173 -33.45 9.92 14.91
CA THR A 173 -32.17 9.22 15.04
C THR A 173 -31.32 9.37 13.77
N GLU A 174 -31.91 9.20 12.59
CA GLU A 174 -31.23 9.40 11.32
C GLU A 174 -30.73 10.85 11.16
N HIS A 175 -31.60 11.83 11.44
CA HIS A 175 -31.24 13.25 11.36
C HIS A 175 -30.04 13.58 12.26
N TYR A 176 -30.01 13.03 13.47
CA TYR A 176 -28.89 13.23 14.40
C TYR A 176 -27.61 12.55 13.91
N LEU A 177 -27.69 11.28 13.46
CA LEU A 177 -26.55 10.52 13.00
C LEU A 177 -25.87 11.15 11.78
N LYS A 178 -26.63 11.74 10.86
CA LYS A 178 -26.10 12.46 9.69
C LYS A 178 -25.22 13.66 10.03
N GLN A 179 -25.31 14.17 11.26
CA GLN A 179 -24.50 15.31 11.72
C GLN A 179 -23.18 14.88 12.37
N ILE A 180 -23.00 13.57 12.63
CA ILE A 180 -21.78 13.06 13.25
C ILE A 180 -20.68 12.97 12.20
N GLU A 181 -19.53 13.57 12.49
CA GLU A 181 -18.35 13.48 11.63
C GLU A 181 -17.93 12.02 11.45
N GLY A 182 -17.71 11.61 10.19
CA GLY A 182 -17.35 10.24 9.84
C GLY A 182 -18.55 9.36 9.44
N VAL A 183 -19.80 9.80 9.67
CA VAL A 183 -20.98 9.10 9.13
C VAL A 183 -21.13 9.46 7.65
N THR A 184 -20.96 8.47 6.78
CA THR A 184 -20.98 8.67 5.31
C THR A 184 -22.33 8.31 4.68
N ALA A 185 -23.10 7.44 5.32
CA ALA A 185 -24.44 7.05 4.89
C ALA A 185 -25.27 6.60 6.09
N THR A 186 -26.58 6.79 6.01
CA THR A 186 -27.56 6.27 6.98
C THR A 186 -28.72 5.65 6.21
N GLU A 187 -29.22 4.55 6.72
CA GLU A 187 -30.42 3.89 6.23
C GLU A 187 -31.32 3.59 7.43
N VAL A 188 -32.60 3.87 7.30
CA VAL A 188 -33.58 3.63 8.37
C VAL A 188 -34.69 2.72 7.89
N GLY A 189 -35.17 1.85 8.81
CA GLY A 189 -36.21 0.89 8.53
C GLY A 189 -36.63 0.14 9.79
N TYR A 190 -37.56 -0.79 9.61
CA TYR A 190 -37.98 -1.71 10.64
C TYR A 190 -37.18 -3.01 10.52
N ALA A 191 -36.66 -3.52 11.63
CA ALA A 191 -36.08 -4.85 11.69
C ALA A 191 -37.22 -5.85 11.89
N ASN A 192 -37.29 -6.88 11.04
CA ASN A 192 -38.21 -8.03 11.17
C ASN A 192 -37.54 -9.15 11.94
#